data_fa63ad76e5b347660ec7e9648192ef4f
#
_entry.id   fa63ad76e5b347660ec7e9648192ef4f
#
_cell.length_a   1.000
_cell.length_b   1.000
_cell.length_c   1.000
_cell.angle_alpha   90.00
_cell.angle_beta   90.00
_cell.angle_gamma   90.00
#
_symmetry.space_group_name_H-M   'P 1'
#
loop_
_entity.id
_entity.type
_entity.pdbx_description
1 polymer ?
#
loop_
_entity_poly.entity_id
_entity_poly.type
_entity_poly.pdbx_seq_one_letter_code
_entity_poly.pdbx_strand_id
1 'polypeptide(L)'
;MNDMDGHEEKTVGEVFSIGKDNPPIPGCTVSKAFGGDKGIIFFSLAKHTDISAEIYPYHKLLIVAEGSVEVYGKDGFSQVLHAGESILTPTDVPVGMQTTEGSVYTEVRVEKESRMNEIIKAGEVFKLEDLVPYGEGKVVNMDVVHNDKMKLVVMAFDEGTGLSEHAAPGEAIIFALDGEAVIGYEGKDQVIRAGENFHFAKGGLHSVKATKKFKMALLLTLE
;
A
#
# COMPACT_ATOMS: atom_id res chain seq x y z
N MET A 1 -1.44 5.93 29.02
CA MET A 1 -0.03 5.97 28.64
C MET A 1 0.34 4.57 28.24
N ASN A 2 0.26 4.39 27.00
CA ASN A 2 1.00 3.64 26.00
C ASN A 2 0.70 2.16 25.82
N ASP A 3 -0.20 1.88 24.85
CA ASP A 3 -0.19 0.60 24.11
C ASP A 3 -0.15 0.84 22.59
N MET A 4 0.27 2.00 22.12
CA MET A 4 0.33 2.31 20.69
C MET A 4 1.64 1.87 20.00
N ASP A 5 2.75 1.74 20.75
CA ASP A 5 4.05 1.33 20.20
C ASP A 5 4.19 -0.20 19.99
N GLY A 6 3.31 -1.01 20.58
CA GLY A 6 3.44 -2.46 20.58
C GLY A 6 2.97 -3.18 19.30
N HIS A 7 2.32 -2.48 18.36
CA HIS A 7 1.78 -3.14 17.15
C HIS A 7 2.73 -3.08 15.94
N GLU A 8 3.59 -2.06 15.86
CA GLU A 8 4.58 -1.94 14.78
C GLU A 8 5.68 -2.99 14.88
N GLU A 9 6.18 -3.27 16.08
CA GLU A 9 7.18 -4.33 16.31
C GLU A 9 6.66 -5.74 15.98
N LYS A 10 5.34 -5.97 16.03
CA LYS A 10 4.75 -7.30 15.77
C LYS A 10 4.70 -7.70 14.30
N THR A 11 4.76 -6.76 13.37
CA THR A 11 4.66 -7.07 11.92
C THR A 11 6.00 -7.13 11.22
N VAL A 12 7.08 -6.64 11.86
CA VAL A 12 8.42 -6.71 11.26
C VAL A 12 8.87 -8.16 11.11
N GLY A 13 9.20 -8.52 9.89
CA GLY A 13 9.69 -9.86 9.58
C GLY A 13 8.63 -10.96 9.54
N GLU A 14 7.34 -10.59 9.50
CA GLU A 14 6.23 -11.55 9.44
C GLU A 14 5.25 -11.20 8.32
N VAL A 15 4.59 -12.22 7.77
CA VAL A 15 3.45 -12.05 6.86
C VAL A 15 2.23 -11.67 7.68
N PHE A 16 1.54 -10.62 7.27
CA PHE A 16 0.32 -10.11 7.90
C PHE A 16 -0.69 -9.65 6.84
N SER A 17 -1.87 -9.21 7.23
CA SER A 17 -2.86 -8.67 6.32
C SER A 17 -3.41 -7.34 6.83
N ILE A 18 -3.15 -6.25 6.12
CA ILE A 18 -3.70 -4.93 6.47
C ILE A 18 -5.22 -5.01 6.58
N GLY A 19 -5.90 -5.68 5.65
CA GLY A 19 -7.34 -5.82 5.65
C GLY A 19 -7.85 -6.64 6.85
N LYS A 20 -7.38 -7.86 7.00
CA LYS A 20 -7.91 -8.82 8.00
C LYS A 20 -7.51 -8.47 9.43
N ASP A 21 -6.30 -7.90 9.63
CA ASP A 21 -5.76 -7.60 10.96
C ASP A 21 -6.25 -6.24 11.50
N ASN A 22 -6.96 -5.45 10.67
CA ASN A 22 -7.55 -4.18 11.05
C ASN A 22 -9.06 -4.14 10.74
N PRO A 23 -9.88 -5.09 11.27
CA PRO A 23 -11.29 -5.14 10.96
C PRO A 23 -12.01 -3.87 11.44
N PRO A 24 -13.00 -3.36 10.68
CA PRO A 24 -13.79 -2.21 11.07
C PRO A 24 -14.50 -2.43 12.42
N ILE A 25 -14.38 -1.44 13.31
CA ILE A 25 -15.09 -1.42 14.60
C ILE A 25 -16.42 -0.71 14.39
N PRO A 26 -17.58 -1.33 14.70
CA PRO A 26 -18.89 -0.75 14.45
C PRO A 26 -19.02 0.69 14.95
N GLY A 27 -19.45 1.60 14.06
CA GLY A 27 -19.64 3.02 14.34
C GLY A 27 -18.36 3.85 14.46
N CYS A 28 -17.19 3.26 14.17
CA CYS A 28 -15.91 3.95 14.32
C CYS A 28 -15.18 4.10 12.98
N THR A 29 -14.43 5.19 12.86
CA THR A 29 -13.32 5.36 11.94
C THR A 29 -12.04 5.27 12.76
N VAL A 30 -11.16 4.32 12.42
CA VAL A 30 -9.88 4.09 13.10
C VAL A 30 -8.76 4.33 12.13
N SER A 31 -7.71 5.03 12.58
CA SER A 31 -6.49 5.22 11.83
C SER A 31 -5.27 4.81 12.65
N LYS A 32 -4.29 4.20 11.99
CA LYS A 32 -3.00 3.81 12.59
C LYS A 32 -1.88 4.28 11.67
N ALA A 33 -0.98 5.11 12.19
CA ALA A 33 0.23 5.47 11.47
C ALA A 33 1.15 4.25 11.36
N PHE A 34 1.84 4.13 10.24
CA PHE A 34 2.87 3.12 10.00
C PHE A 34 4.23 3.80 9.95
N GLY A 35 5.21 3.26 10.68
CA GLY A 35 6.57 3.80 10.69
C GLY A 35 6.66 5.22 11.27
N GLY A 36 5.78 5.58 12.20
CA GLY A 36 5.75 6.92 12.80
C GLY A 36 5.17 7.98 11.84
N ASP A 37 5.78 9.17 11.77
CA ASP A 37 5.29 10.31 10.95
C ASP A 37 5.82 10.27 9.50
N LYS A 38 5.72 9.11 8.85
CA LYS A 38 6.20 8.90 7.47
C LYS A 38 5.12 9.12 6.40
N GLY A 39 3.93 9.56 6.82
CA GLY A 39 2.82 9.80 5.90
C GLY A 39 2.16 8.54 5.34
N ILE A 40 2.29 7.41 6.03
CA ILE A 40 1.62 6.14 5.71
C ILE A 40 0.65 5.85 6.85
N ILE A 41 -0.64 5.71 6.52
CA ILE A 41 -1.70 5.52 7.51
C ILE A 41 -2.61 4.39 7.05
N PHE A 42 -2.90 3.44 7.92
CA PHE A 42 -3.94 2.45 7.71
C PHE A 42 -5.25 2.97 8.28
N PHE A 43 -6.28 3.00 7.45
CA PHE A 43 -7.64 3.38 7.83
C PHE A 43 -8.55 2.16 7.85
N SER A 44 -9.39 2.09 8.88
CA SER A 44 -10.47 1.12 9.00
C SER A 44 -11.76 1.88 9.25
N LEU A 45 -12.66 1.91 8.28
CA LEU A 45 -13.95 2.58 8.31
C LEU A 45 -15.05 1.56 8.50
N ALA A 46 -15.85 1.72 9.56
CA ALA A 46 -17.04 0.92 9.75
C ALA A 46 -18.14 1.29 8.72
N LYS A 47 -19.07 0.39 8.55
CA LYS A 47 -20.26 0.62 7.73
C LYS A 47 -20.96 1.93 8.09
N HIS A 48 -21.29 2.74 7.07
CA HIS A 48 -21.93 4.05 7.19
C HIS A 48 -21.12 5.07 8.00
N THR A 49 -19.80 5.04 7.88
CA THR A 49 -18.92 6.09 8.41
C THR A 49 -18.24 6.86 7.29
N ASP A 50 -17.75 8.04 7.62
CA ASP A 50 -17.09 8.94 6.69
C ASP A 50 -15.90 9.67 7.34
N ILE A 51 -15.05 10.21 6.48
CA ILE A 51 -14.05 11.22 6.79
C ILE A 51 -14.43 12.44 5.96
N SER A 52 -14.75 13.54 6.65
CA SER A 52 -15.20 14.78 6.02
C SER A 52 -14.19 15.30 5.00
N ALA A 53 -14.71 15.95 3.94
CA ALA A 53 -13.87 16.51 2.91
C ALA A 53 -13.02 17.67 3.42
N GLU A 54 -11.70 17.54 3.25
CA GLU A 54 -10.70 18.54 3.62
C GLU A 54 -9.80 18.86 2.43
N ILE A 55 -9.13 20.01 2.49
CA ILE A 55 -8.22 20.48 1.43
C ILE A 55 -6.79 20.19 1.84
N TYR A 56 -6.07 19.43 1.00
CA TYR A 56 -4.67 19.11 1.22
C TYR A 56 -3.81 19.64 0.06
N PRO A 57 -2.60 20.19 0.36
CA PRO A 57 -1.66 20.63 -0.66
C PRO A 57 -0.84 19.49 -1.29
N TYR A 58 -1.11 18.24 -0.91
CA TYR A 58 -0.47 17.02 -1.37
C TYR A 58 -1.51 16.02 -1.85
N HIS A 59 -1.09 15.06 -2.64
CA HIS A 59 -1.93 13.92 -3.01
C HIS A 59 -1.99 12.88 -1.89
N LYS A 60 -3.10 12.17 -1.82
CA LYS A 60 -3.24 10.94 -1.05
C LYS A 60 -3.35 9.79 -2.05
N LEU A 61 -2.46 8.82 -1.97
CA LEU A 61 -2.60 7.56 -2.69
C LEU A 61 -3.33 6.59 -1.77
N LEU A 62 -4.55 6.23 -2.14
CA LEU A 62 -5.32 5.21 -1.44
C LEU A 62 -5.12 3.86 -2.12
N ILE A 63 -4.88 2.81 -1.31
CA ILE A 63 -4.78 1.40 -1.74
C ILE A 63 -5.77 0.62 -0.89
N VAL A 64 -6.88 0.16 -1.50
CA VAL A 64 -7.95 -0.53 -0.79
C VAL A 64 -7.57 -1.98 -0.58
N ALA A 65 -7.52 -2.41 0.69
CA ALA A 65 -7.21 -3.77 1.09
C ALA A 65 -8.46 -4.63 1.24
N GLU A 66 -9.58 -4.05 1.73
CA GLU A 66 -10.84 -4.78 1.97
C GLU A 66 -12.05 -3.84 1.89
N GLY A 67 -13.19 -4.37 1.43
CA GLY A 67 -14.44 -3.64 1.31
C GLY A 67 -14.46 -2.65 0.16
N SER A 68 -15.21 -1.54 0.37
CA SER A 68 -15.31 -0.46 -0.62
C SER A 68 -15.29 0.91 0.05
N VAL A 69 -14.71 1.90 -0.62
CA VAL A 69 -14.66 3.30 -0.18
C VAL A 69 -15.00 4.22 -1.36
N GLU A 70 -15.88 5.17 -1.13
CA GLU A 70 -16.13 6.28 -2.05
C GLU A 70 -15.24 7.44 -1.67
N VAL A 71 -14.43 7.90 -2.64
CA VAL A 71 -13.66 9.14 -2.55
C VAL A 71 -14.48 10.21 -3.23
N TYR A 72 -14.91 11.22 -2.48
CA TYR A 72 -15.80 12.27 -2.96
C TYR A 72 -15.21 13.67 -2.77
N GLY A 73 -15.71 14.64 -3.51
CA GLY A 73 -15.21 16.00 -3.46
C GLY A 73 -16.17 17.03 -4.01
N LYS A 74 -15.62 18.17 -4.39
CA LYS A 74 -16.36 19.28 -4.96
C LYS A 74 -16.78 19.00 -6.41
N ASP A 75 -17.80 19.74 -6.87
CA ASP A 75 -18.28 19.75 -8.27
C ASP A 75 -18.71 18.37 -8.81
N GLY A 76 -19.18 17.49 -7.91
CA GLY A 76 -19.66 16.16 -8.26
C GLY A 76 -18.57 15.12 -8.46
N PHE A 77 -17.33 15.40 -8.06
CA PHE A 77 -16.29 14.38 -8.04
C PHE A 77 -16.66 13.26 -7.07
N SER A 78 -16.75 12.06 -7.59
CA SER A 78 -17.00 10.84 -6.82
C SER A 78 -16.43 9.64 -7.56
N GLN A 79 -15.67 8.81 -6.84
CA GLN A 79 -15.10 7.56 -7.33
C GLN A 79 -15.27 6.48 -6.25
N VAL A 80 -15.84 5.35 -6.61
CA VAL A 80 -15.94 4.19 -5.70
C VAL A 80 -14.81 3.23 -6.01
N LEU A 81 -14.06 2.88 -4.97
CA LEU A 81 -12.99 1.91 -5.02
C LEU A 81 -13.38 0.64 -4.28
N HIS A 82 -12.99 -0.48 -4.82
CA HIS A 82 -13.11 -1.81 -4.21
C HIS A 82 -11.73 -2.38 -3.83
N ALA A 83 -11.73 -3.47 -3.08
CA ALA A 83 -10.48 -4.17 -2.73
C ALA A 83 -9.59 -4.44 -3.97
N GLY A 84 -8.30 -4.12 -3.87
CA GLY A 84 -7.31 -4.19 -4.95
C GLY A 84 -7.23 -2.94 -5.82
N GLU A 85 -8.17 -2.00 -5.70
CA GLU A 85 -8.16 -0.74 -6.44
C GLU A 85 -7.47 0.37 -5.67
N SER A 86 -6.98 1.36 -6.42
CA SER A 86 -6.23 2.49 -5.92
C SER A 86 -6.68 3.78 -6.61
N ILE A 87 -6.49 4.91 -5.95
CA ILE A 87 -6.68 6.24 -6.49
C ILE A 87 -5.63 7.20 -5.96
N LEU A 88 -5.17 8.11 -6.82
CA LEU A 88 -4.41 9.28 -6.41
C LEU A 88 -5.39 10.46 -6.32
N THR A 89 -5.57 11.06 -5.13
CA THR A 89 -6.53 12.16 -4.98
C THR A 89 -6.01 13.44 -5.67
N PRO A 90 -6.90 14.32 -6.14
CA PRO A 90 -6.49 15.67 -6.53
C PRO A 90 -6.00 16.48 -5.32
N THR A 91 -5.26 17.57 -5.56
CA THR A 91 -4.75 18.49 -4.54
C THR A 91 -5.48 19.83 -4.56
N ASP A 92 -5.43 20.56 -3.45
CA ASP A 92 -5.99 21.93 -3.31
C ASP A 92 -7.49 22.04 -3.56
N VAL A 93 -8.19 20.91 -3.48
CA VAL A 93 -9.66 20.82 -3.52
C VAL A 93 -10.14 19.96 -2.37
N PRO A 94 -11.39 20.15 -1.89
CA PRO A 94 -11.94 19.29 -0.85
C PRO A 94 -12.04 17.85 -1.34
N VAL A 95 -11.50 16.90 -0.56
CA VAL A 95 -11.62 15.45 -0.78
C VAL A 95 -11.94 14.76 0.53
N GLY A 96 -13.00 13.99 0.55
CA GLY A 96 -13.43 13.15 1.66
C GLY A 96 -13.58 11.69 1.26
N MET A 97 -13.77 10.83 2.24
CA MET A 97 -13.95 9.39 2.08
C MET A 97 -15.19 8.94 2.83
N GLN A 98 -15.99 8.06 2.24
CA GLN A 98 -17.13 7.45 2.91
C GLN A 98 -17.32 6.01 2.48
N THR A 99 -18.02 5.23 3.29
CA THR A 99 -18.34 3.85 2.95
C THR A 99 -19.74 3.47 3.41
N THR A 100 -20.44 2.67 2.61
CA THR A 100 -21.74 2.07 2.97
C THR A 100 -21.60 0.65 3.51
N GLU A 101 -20.48 -0.03 3.24
CA GLU A 101 -20.28 -1.45 3.56
C GLU A 101 -19.19 -1.68 4.61
N GLY A 102 -18.28 -0.72 4.76
CA GLY A 102 -17.03 -0.81 5.50
C GLY A 102 -15.85 -0.93 4.55
N SER A 103 -14.69 -0.42 4.97
CA SER A 103 -13.46 -0.47 4.17
C SER A 103 -12.22 -0.48 5.04
N VAL A 104 -11.18 -1.16 4.57
CA VAL A 104 -9.83 -1.03 5.08
C VAL A 104 -8.92 -0.63 3.93
N TYR A 105 -8.18 0.46 4.09
CA TYR A 105 -7.27 0.95 3.08
C TYR A 105 -6.00 1.57 3.68
N THR A 106 -4.95 1.62 2.88
CA THR A 106 -3.74 2.37 3.17
C THR A 106 -3.82 3.71 2.48
N GLU A 107 -3.55 4.78 3.22
CA GLU A 107 -3.33 6.12 2.70
C GLU A 107 -1.83 6.44 2.74
N VAL A 108 -1.27 6.85 1.61
CA VAL A 108 0.11 7.28 1.47
C VAL A 108 0.14 8.74 1.03
N ARG A 109 0.80 9.59 1.82
CA ARG A 109 1.02 10.98 1.46
C ARG A 109 2.04 11.09 0.33
N VAL A 110 1.66 11.74 -0.76
CA VAL A 110 2.50 11.96 -1.94
C VAL A 110 2.61 13.45 -2.21
N GLU A 111 3.81 14.01 -2.04
CA GLU A 111 4.05 15.43 -2.28
C GLU A 111 3.88 15.76 -3.76
N LYS A 112 3.44 16.99 -4.08
CA LYS A 112 3.22 17.43 -5.47
C LYS A 112 4.47 17.36 -6.35
N GLU A 113 5.63 17.60 -5.73
CA GLU A 113 6.94 17.61 -6.40
C GLU A 113 7.48 16.20 -6.64
N SER A 114 6.80 15.16 -6.14
CA SER A 114 7.19 13.77 -6.35
C SER A 114 7.17 13.43 -7.84
N ARG A 115 8.16 12.66 -8.27
CA ARG A 115 8.13 12.07 -9.62
C ARG A 115 7.10 10.96 -9.63
N MET A 116 6.05 11.16 -10.40
CA MET A 116 5.00 10.17 -10.61
C MET A 116 5.05 9.62 -12.02
N ASN A 117 4.66 8.36 -12.15
CA ASN A 117 4.49 7.77 -13.48
C ASN A 117 3.32 8.44 -14.20
N GLU A 118 3.53 8.83 -15.45
CA GLU A 118 2.53 9.56 -16.26
C GLU A 118 1.25 8.77 -16.55
N ILE A 119 1.28 7.45 -16.37
CA ILE A 119 0.09 6.59 -16.52
C ILE A 119 -0.93 6.88 -15.41
N ILE A 120 -0.49 7.30 -14.22
CA ILE A 120 -1.36 7.56 -13.08
C ILE A 120 -1.89 8.99 -13.16
N LYS A 121 -3.21 9.10 -13.21
CA LYS A 121 -3.92 10.37 -13.24
C LYS A 121 -4.65 10.61 -11.91
N ALA A 122 -4.49 11.78 -11.35
CA ALA A 122 -5.24 12.16 -10.16
C ALA A 122 -6.75 12.13 -10.44
N GLY A 123 -7.51 11.52 -9.53
CA GLY A 123 -8.95 11.35 -9.66
C GLY A 123 -9.41 10.15 -10.47
N GLU A 124 -8.51 9.36 -11.05
CA GLU A 124 -8.85 8.14 -11.79
C GLU A 124 -8.54 6.90 -10.94
N VAL A 125 -9.46 5.91 -10.96
CA VAL A 125 -9.26 4.62 -10.30
C VAL A 125 -8.39 3.73 -11.17
N PHE A 126 -7.44 3.05 -10.56
CA PHE A 126 -6.53 2.11 -11.22
C PHE A 126 -6.20 0.93 -10.30
N LYS A 127 -5.62 -0.12 -10.86
CA LYS A 127 -5.06 -1.23 -10.09
C LYS A 127 -3.55 -1.25 -10.22
N LEU A 128 -2.86 -1.35 -9.09
CA LEU A 128 -1.39 -1.47 -9.08
C LEU A 128 -0.92 -2.71 -9.86
N GLU A 129 -1.67 -3.81 -9.77
CA GLU A 129 -1.33 -5.06 -10.48
C GLU A 129 -1.33 -4.93 -12.01
N ASP A 130 -2.10 -3.98 -12.57
CA ASP A 130 -2.21 -3.79 -14.02
C ASP A 130 -1.09 -2.91 -14.59
N LEU A 131 -0.30 -2.24 -13.74
CA LEU A 131 0.75 -1.32 -14.18
C LEU A 131 1.94 -2.03 -14.84
N VAL A 132 2.20 -3.30 -14.50
CA VAL A 132 3.32 -4.07 -15.06
C VAL A 132 2.84 -5.41 -15.61
N PRO A 133 3.25 -5.80 -16.84
CA PRO A 133 2.99 -7.13 -17.38
C PRO A 133 3.98 -8.15 -16.78
N TYR A 134 3.63 -9.42 -16.80
CA TYR A 134 4.61 -10.49 -16.61
C TYR A 134 5.54 -10.57 -17.83
N GLY A 135 6.84 -10.74 -17.59
CA GLY A 135 7.84 -10.99 -18.62
C GLY A 135 8.41 -12.40 -18.47
N GLU A 136 8.45 -13.18 -19.56
CA GLU A 136 8.97 -14.57 -19.54
C GLU A 136 10.42 -14.61 -19.02
N GLY A 137 10.66 -15.38 -17.94
CA GLY A 137 11.94 -15.54 -17.28
C GLY A 137 12.54 -14.26 -16.68
N LYS A 138 11.72 -13.24 -16.42
CA LYS A 138 12.19 -11.91 -16.00
C LYS A 138 11.42 -11.37 -14.80
N VAL A 139 12.08 -10.43 -14.11
CA VAL A 139 11.44 -9.49 -13.20
C VAL A 139 11.23 -8.19 -13.98
N VAL A 140 9.97 -7.71 -14.04
CA VAL A 140 9.60 -6.42 -14.63
C VAL A 140 9.23 -5.47 -13.51
N ASN A 141 9.70 -4.23 -13.53
CA ASN A 141 9.37 -3.24 -12.52
C ASN A 141 8.98 -1.90 -13.13
N MET A 142 8.23 -1.11 -12.37
CA MET A 142 7.84 0.25 -12.72
C MET A 142 7.79 1.11 -11.46
N ASP A 143 8.52 2.21 -11.47
CA ASP A 143 8.40 3.24 -10.44
C ASP A 143 7.05 3.94 -10.60
N VAL A 144 6.25 3.95 -9.52
CA VAL A 144 4.93 4.59 -9.45
C VAL A 144 5.07 6.01 -8.92
N VAL A 145 5.76 6.13 -7.77
CA VAL A 145 6.07 7.40 -7.10
C VAL A 145 7.48 7.35 -6.57
N HIS A 146 8.21 8.44 -6.69
CA HIS A 146 9.54 8.58 -6.11
C HIS A 146 9.82 10.03 -5.72
N ASN A 147 10.30 10.23 -4.49
CA ASN A 147 10.87 11.48 -3.98
C ASN A 147 12.01 11.16 -3.01
N ASP A 148 12.56 12.17 -2.35
CA ASP A 148 13.71 12.00 -1.43
C ASP A 148 13.37 11.20 -0.16
N LYS A 149 12.07 11.05 0.16
CA LYS A 149 11.59 10.39 1.40
C LYS A 149 10.99 9.01 1.17
N MET A 150 10.51 8.74 -0.04
CA MET A 150 9.81 7.49 -0.33
C MET A 150 9.94 7.07 -1.78
N LYS A 151 9.79 5.76 -1.99
CA LYS A 151 9.64 5.16 -3.30
C LYS A 151 8.53 4.10 -3.26
N LEU A 152 7.61 4.17 -4.22
CA LEU A 152 6.65 3.12 -4.50
C LEU A 152 6.97 2.52 -5.87
N VAL A 153 7.25 1.22 -5.89
CA VAL A 153 7.54 0.47 -7.12
C VAL A 153 6.63 -0.74 -7.22
N VAL A 154 6.09 -1.00 -8.41
CA VAL A 154 5.37 -2.24 -8.70
C VAL A 154 6.31 -3.18 -9.44
N MET A 155 6.30 -4.45 -9.06
CA MET A 155 7.16 -5.49 -9.61
C MET A 155 6.34 -6.73 -9.98
N ALA A 156 6.62 -7.29 -11.16
CA ALA A 156 6.08 -8.56 -11.62
C ALA A 156 7.21 -9.57 -11.81
N PHE A 157 7.07 -10.73 -11.21
CA PHE A 157 8.02 -11.83 -11.22
C PHE A 157 7.43 -12.99 -11.99
N ASP A 158 8.15 -13.50 -13.00
CA ASP A 158 7.79 -14.79 -13.59
C ASP A 158 8.14 -15.93 -12.64
N GLU A 159 7.51 -17.09 -12.80
CA GLU A 159 7.79 -18.26 -11.97
C GLU A 159 9.29 -18.60 -11.96
N GLY A 160 9.85 -18.83 -10.78
CA GLY A 160 11.26 -19.14 -10.57
C GLY A 160 12.21 -17.95 -10.56
N THR A 161 11.74 -16.73 -10.90
CA THR A 161 12.53 -15.50 -10.80
C THR A 161 12.49 -14.91 -9.39
N GLY A 162 13.33 -13.93 -9.11
CA GLY A 162 13.37 -13.32 -7.78
C GLY A 162 14.41 -12.22 -7.63
N LEU A 163 14.56 -11.74 -6.42
CA LEU A 163 15.61 -10.84 -5.97
C LEU A 163 16.52 -11.60 -5.00
N SER A 164 17.81 -11.58 -5.27
CA SER A 164 18.83 -12.15 -4.35
C SER A 164 18.84 -11.38 -3.03
N GLU A 165 19.37 -12.00 -1.98
CA GLU A 165 19.47 -11.38 -0.66
C GLU A 165 20.22 -10.05 -0.70
N HIS A 166 19.63 -9.05 -0.10
CA HIS A 166 20.15 -7.69 0.04
C HIS A 166 19.55 -6.99 1.25
N ALA A 167 20.14 -5.88 1.68
CA ALA A 167 19.64 -5.08 2.80
C ALA A 167 18.63 -4.04 2.33
N ALA A 168 17.55 -3.86 3.10
CA ALA A 168 16.59 -2.78 2.88
C ALA A 168 17.25 -1.41 3.14
N PRO A 169 17.28 -0.47 2.19
CA PRO A 169 17.88 0.85 2.41
C PRO A 169 17.06 1.72 3.39
N GLY A 170 15.79 1.38 3.58
CA GLY A 170 14.86 1.99 4.52
C GLY A 170 13.87 0.97 5.02
N GLU A 171 12.89 1.41 5.78
CA GLU A 171 11.77 0.59 6.18
C GLU A 171 10.82 0.39 4.98
N ALA A 172 10.29 -0.82 4.80
CA ALA A 172 9.50 -1.12 3.62
C ALA A 172 8.30 -2.03 3.90
N ILE A 173 7.20 -1.80 3.16
CA ILE A 173 6.04 -2.68 3.13
C ILE A 173 5.86 -3.27 1.74
N ILE A 174 5.68 -4.59 1.67
CA ILE A 174 5.15 -5.28 0.49
C ILE A 174 3.63 -5.33 0.58
N PHE A 175 2.98 -5.02 -0.54
CA PHE A 175 1.60 -5.36 -0.85
C PHE A 175 1.64 -6.44 -1.92
N ALA A 176 1.34 -7.69 -1.57
CA ALA A 176 1.24 -8.77 -2.54
C ALA A 176 -0.05 -8.59 -3.36
N LEU A 177 0.10 -8.36 -4.66
CA LEU A 177 -0.99 -8.00 -5.57
C LEU A 177 -1.57 -9.21 -6.30
N ASP A 178 -0.71 -10.16 -6.71
CA ASP A 178 -1.11 -11.36 -7.45
C ASP A 178 -0.13 -12.51 -7.16
N GLY A 179 -0.64 -13.73 -7.16
CA GLY A 179 0.16 -14.95 -7.09
C GLY A 179 0.77 -15.29 -5.72
N GLU A 180 1.96 -15.91 -5.75
CA GLU A 180 2.62 -16.45 -4.55
C GLU A 180 4.15 -16.37 -4.68
N ALA A 181 4.81 -15.97 -3.60
CA ALA A 181 6.25 -15.95 -3.48
C ALA A 181 6.72 -16.42 -2.10
N VAL A 182 8.01 -16.69 -1.97
CA VAL A 182 8.72 -16.86 -0.70
C VAL A 182 9.52 -15.60 -0.42
N ILE A 183 9.31 -15.02 0.74
CA ILE A 183 10.14 -13.95 1.29
C ILE A 183 11.14 -14.59 2.24
N GLY A 184 12.43 -14.48 1.93
CA GLY A 184 13.49 -14.73 2.89
C GLY A 184 13.74 -13.46 3.70
N TYR A 185 13.74 -13.54 5.03
CA TYR A 185 14.03 -12.41 5.91
C TYR A 185 14.81 -12.89 7.13
N GLU A 186 16.01 -12.31 7.36
CA GLU A 186 16.88 -12.64 8.50
C GLU A 186 17.06 -14.18 8.68
N GLY A 187 17.25 -14.88 7.55
CA GLY A 187 17.47 -16.33 7.53
C GLY A 187 16.21 -17.19 7.72
N LYS A 188 15.00 -16.60 7.68
CA LYS A 188 13.73 -17.32 7.73
C LYS A 188 12.95 -17.12 6.44
N ASP A 189 12.40 -18.21 5.92
CA ASP A 189 11.54 -18.18 4.73
C ASP A 189 10.07 -18.19 5.13
N GLN A 190 9.27 -17.31 4.50
CA GLN A 190 7.83 -17.22 4.68
C GLN A 190 7.14 -17.11 3.34
N VAL A 191 6.03 -17.82 3.18
CA VAL A 191 5.20 -17.74 1.96
C VAL A 191 4.28 -16.54 2.09
N ILE A 192 4.26 -15.71 1.04
CA ILE A 192 3.33 -14.58 0.89
C ILE A 192 2.43 -14.79 -0.33
N ARG A 193 1.16 -14.45 -0.21
CA ARG A 193 0.12 -14.59 -1.24
C ARG A 193 -0.60 -13.27 -1.49
N ALA A 194 -1.24 -13.17 -2.63
CA ALA A 194 -2.09 -12.02 -2.97
C ALA A 194 -3.03 -11.63 -1.81
N GLY A 195 -3.08 -10.33 -1.50
CA GLY A 195 -3.83 -9.76 -0.38
C GLY A 195 -3.10 -9.78 0.98
N GLU A 196 -1.90 -10.37 1.04
CA GLU A 196 -1.04 -10.35 2.22
C GLU A 196 0.04 -9.25 2.10
N ASN A 197 0.63 -8.94 3.22
CA ASN A 197 1.65 -7.90 3.37
C ASN A 197 2.87 -8.44 4.09
N PHE A 198 4.01 -7.78 3.91
CA PHE A 198 5.24 -8.07 4.64
C PHE A 198 5.95 -6.77 4.99
N HIS A 199 6.52 -6.70 6.19
CA HIS A 199 7.21 -5.51 6.69
C HIS A 199 8.70 -5.79 6.89
N PHE A 200 9.56 -5.02 6.22
CA PHE A 200 11.00 -5.03 6.39
C PHE A 200 11.46 -3.86 7.24
N ALA A 201 12.24 -4.11 8.28
CA ALA A 201 12.96 -3.05 8.97
C ALA A 201 14.13 -2.54 8.11
N LYS A 202 14.53 -1.29 8.32
CA LYS A 202 15.74 -0.71 7.72
C LYS A 202 16.97 -1.58 8.04
N GLY A 203 17.73 -1.92 7.00
CA GLY A 203 18.93 -2.75 7.11
C GLY A 203 18.65 -4.26 7.17
N GLY A 204 17.40 -4.70 7.29
CA GLY A 204 17.04 -6.12 7.32
C GLY A 204 17.41 -6.82 6.01
N LEU A 205 18.12 -7.97 6.13
CA LEU A 205 18.51 -8.80 4.99
C LEU A 205 17.30 -9.57 4.47
N HIS A 206 16.99 -9.42 3.20
CA HIS A 206 15.82 -10.05 2.61
C HIS A 206 16.03 -10.46 1.16
N SER A 207 15.24 -11.45 0.74
CA SER A 207 15.14 -11.94 -0.62
C SER A 207 13.69 -12.17 -1.02
N VAL A 208 13.40 -12.23 -2.31
CA VAL A 208 12.09 -12.59 -2.85
C VAL A 208 12.28 -13.67 -3.90
N LYS A 209 11.54 -14.77 -3.81
CA LYS A 209 11.54 -15.83 -4.81
C LYS A 209 10.11 -16.18 -5.21
N ALA A 210 9.77 -15.92 -6.44
CA ALA A 210 8.45 -16.27 -7.01
C ALA A 210 8.36 -17.81 -7.19
N THR A 211 7.49 -18.45 -6.43
CA THR A 211 7.19 -19.89 -6.55
C THR A 211 6.15 -20.15 -7.62
N LYS A 212 5.36 -19.13 -7.94
CA LYS A 212 4.46 -18.99 -9.07
C LYS A 212 4.64 -17.60 -9.64
N LYS A 213 3.93 -17.24 -10.70
CA LYS A 213 3.85 -15.83 -11.10
C LYS A 213 3.41 -14.99 -9.92
N PHE A 214 4.11 -13.88 -9.65
CA PHE A 214 3.89 -13.04 -8.48
C PHE A 214 3.98 -11.58 -8.83
N LYS A 215 3.07 -10.77 -8.31
CA LYS A 215 3.19 -9.30 -8.36
C LYS A 215 3.13 -8.70 -6.98
N MET A 216 3.93 -7.67 -6.77
CA MET A 216 3.90 -6.89 -5.54
C MET A 216 4.07 -5.40 -5.81
N ALA A 217 3.53 -4.57 -4.93
CA ALA A 217 3.96 -3.19 -4.75
C ALA A 217 4.87 -3.13 -3.52
N LEU A 218 5.99 -2.45 -3.66
CA LEU A 218 6.94 -2.18 -2.58
C LEU A 218 6.92 -0.69 -2.28
N LEU A 219 6.44 -0.34 -1.09
CA LEU A 219 6.50 1.01 -0.54
C LEU A 219 7.71 1.08 0.41
N LEU A 220 8.69 1.87 0.03
CA LEU A 220 9.96 2.04 0.72
C LEU A 220 10.06 3.46 1.27
N THR A 221 10.39 3.63 2.54
CA THR A 221 10.78 4.91 3.13
C THR A 221 12.28 5.10 2.99
N LEU A 222 12.68 6.26 2.46
CA LEU A 222 14.08 6.63 2.23
C LEU A 222 14.48 7.63 3.33
N GLU A 223 15.28 7.20 4.31
CA GLU A 223 15.84 8.05 5.37
C GLU A 223 17.33 7.75 5.58
#